data_cc76a7bfc7f77f5849dd2c4ceed655ba
#
_entry.id   cc76a7bfc7f77f5849dd2c4ceed655ba
#
_cell.length_a   1.000
_cell.length_b   1.000
_cell.length_c   1.000
_cell.angle_alpha   90.00
_cell.angle_beta   90.00
_cell.angle_gamma   90.00
#
_symmetry.space_group_name_H-M   'P 1'
#
loop_
_entity.id
_entity.type
_entity.pdbx_description
1 polymer ?
#
loop_
_entity_poly.entity_id
_entity_poly.type
_entity_poly.pdbx_seq_one_letter_code
_entity_poly.pdbx_strand_id
1 'polypeptide(L)'
;MLGIERLGLVDAFAQSSDYRALVCIFLNGGNDGGNMIIPYDDYASYAAAREPSGIAIPQSSLLRTGVVPSVGTEFGFHPSLTGLHTLWNEGKLAVACNVGTLVEPTTRDGYRNRTNRVPLNLFSHSDQINQWQTSISDSAGPSGWGGRTADKVADLNSTIFPPVTSTAGTPIFTTGNLERPLAIAVAPTRLDAALRLDGFPSPPDNDLRYVEMKRLLLLDQDKALVRGASRVTDEAIAMELALRSTGDPAVAPFPLNPRSTLGNQLEQIAKMISVRNELGMKRQIFFCSLGGFDTHNAQVIGGTPL
;
A
#
# COMPACT_ATOMS: atom_id res chain seq x y z
N MET A 1 -16.14 -8.19 0.18
CA MET A 1 -16.76 -7.21 1.08
C MET A 1 -17.02 -7.72 2.50
N LEU A 2 -17.31 -9.00 2.69
CA LEU A 2 -17.59 -9.61 4.02
C LEU A 2 -16.40 -9.68 5.01
N GLY A 3 -15.16 -9.56 4.54
CA GLY A 3 -13.99 -9.70 5.43
C GLY A 3 -13.61 -8.44 6.22
N ILE A 4 -13.81 -7.26 5.64
CA ILE A 4 -13.41 -5.99 6.27
C ILE A 4 -14.44 -5.54 7.30
N GLU A 5 -15.73 -5.79 7.06
CA GLU A 5 -16.79 -5.50 8.03
C GLU A 5 -16.65 -6.34 9.31
N ARG A 6 -16.16 -7.58 9.19
CA ARG A 6 -15.91 -8.46 10.35
C ARG A 6 -14.70 -8.05 11.20
N LEU A 7 -13.79 -7.24 10.66
CA LEU A 7 -12.61 -6.76 11.40
C LEU A 7 -12.88 -5.47 12.17
N GLY A 8 -14.09 -4.90 12.10
CA GLY A 8 -14.45 -3.66 12.81
C GLY A 8 -13.67 -2.42 12.36
N LEU A 9 -12.85 -2.54 11.30
CA LEU A 9 -11.99 -1.45 10.85
C LEU A 9 -12.81 -0.29 10.26
N VAL A 10 -13.91 -0.60 9.57
CA VAL A 10 -14.77 0.43 8.96
C VAL A 10 -15.52 1.21 10.02
N ASP A 11 -16.04 0.55 11.06
CA ASP A 11 -16.73 1.22 12.17
C ASP A 11 -15.77 2.09 13.00
N ALA A 12 -14.52 1.67 13.19
CA ALA A 12 -13.50 2.47 13.87
C ALA A 12 -13.15 3.76 13.10
N PHE A 13 -13.19 3.71 11.77
CA PHE A 13 -12.99 4.90 10.93
C PHE A 13 -14.19 5.86 10.94
N ALA A 14 -15.41 5.33 11.07
CA ALA A 14 -16.63 6.13 10.99
C ALA A 14 -16.96 6.89 12.30
N GLN A 15 -16.47 6.42 13.46
CA GLN A 15 -16.85 6.97 14.77
C GLN A 15 -15.87 8.01 15.34
N SER A 16 -14.67 8.14 14.77
CA SER A 16 -13.65 9.05 15.31
C SER A 16 -13.60 10.38 14.55
N SER A 17 -13.71 11.48 15.28
CA SER A 17 -13.43 12.83 14.75
C SER A 17 -11.93 13.07 14.52
N ASP A 18 -11.07 12.20 15.09
CA ASP A 18 -9.63 12.30 14.99
C ASP A 18 -9.10 11.83 13.63
N TYR A 19 -7.93 12.33 13.26
CA TYR A 19 -7.24 11.91 12.06
C TYR A 19 -6.86 10.42 12.09
N ARG A 20 -7.03 9.75 10.95
CA ARG A 20 -6.56 8.36 10.74
C ARG A 20 -5.90 8.22 9.36
N ALA A 21 -4.78 7.52 9.34
CA ALA A 21 -4.08 7.13 8.11
C ALA A 21 -3.91 5.62 8.04
N LEU A 22 -4.15 5.04 6.87
CA LEU A 22 -3.77 3.68 6.51
C LEU A 22 -2.59 3.76 5.56
N VAL A 23 -1.46 3.16 5.91
CA VAL A 23 -0.28 3.06 5.03
C VAL A 23 -0.10 1.61 4.60
N CYS A 24 -0.32 1.32 3.33
CA CYS A 24 -0.06 0.02 2.74
C CYS A 24 1.38 -0.01 2.23
N ILE A 25 2.20 -0.89 2.80
CA ILE A 25 3.56 -1.21 2.32
C ILE A 25 3.46 -2.54 1.59
N PHE A 26 3.49 -2.50 0.27
CA PHE A 26 3.35 -3.68 -0.57
C PHE A 26 4.72 -4.27 -0.91
N LEU A 27 4.97 -5.52 -0.49
CA LEU A 27 6.19 -6.25 -0.79
C LEU A 27 5.99 -7.00 -2.11
N ASN A 28 6.52 -6.42 -3.20
CA ASN A 28 6.26 -6.86 -4.56
C ASN A 28 7.30 -7.89 -5.03
N GLY A 29 6.84 -8.99 -5.60
CA GLY A 29 7.68 -10.00 -6.25
C GLY A 29 7.84 -11.29 -5.47
N GLY A 30 6.94 -11.63 -4.53
CA GLY A 30 6.95 -12.94 -3.89
C GLY A 30 7.76 -12.99 -2.61
N ASN A 31 7.52 -12.06 -1.70
CA ASN A 31 8.06 -12.12 -0.35
C ASN A 31 7.75 -13.48 0.31
N ASP A 32 8.77 -14.12 0.89
CA ASP A 32 8.63 -15.39 1.60
C ASP A 32 7.99 -15.20 2.99
N GLY A 33 6.67 -15.11 3.00
CA GLY A 33 5.89 -15.00 4.24
C GLY A 33 6.09 -16.17 5.20
N GLY A 34 6.44 -17.36 4.69
CA GLY A 34 6.71 -18.54 5.48
C GLY A 34 8.03 -18.46 6.28
N ASN A 35 8.93 -17.55 5.91
CA ASN A 35 10.14 -17.24 6.66
C ASN A 35 10.02 -15.97 7.52
N MET A 36 8.96 -15.17 7.36
CA MET A 36 8.73 -14.02 8.24
C MET A 36 8.24 -14.44 9.62
N ILE A 37 7.26 -15.34 9.66
CA ILE A 37 6.63 -15.86 10.89
C ILE A 37 6.61 -17.37 10.81
N ILE A 38 7.26 -18.02 11.74
CA ILE A 38 7.53 -19.46 11.73
C ILE A 38 6.85 -20.10 12.94
N PRO A 39 6.14 -21.24 12.79
CA PRO A 39 5.58 -21.96 13.92
C PRO A 39 6.71 -22.49 14.81
N TYR A 40 6.82 -21.99 16.04
CA TYR A 40 7.89 -22.37 16.95
C TYR A 40 7.62 -23.74 17.59
N ASP A 41 6.39 -23.98 18.02
CA ASP A 41 6.00 -25.24 18.65
C ASP A 41 5.92 -26.41 17.65
N ASP A 42 5.63 -26.12 16.36
CA ASP A 42 5.62 -27.10 15.26
C ASP A 42 6.77 -26.85 14.29
N TYR A 43 7.93 -26.48 14.84
CA TYR A 43 9.13 -26.22 14.03
C TYR A 43 9.56 -27.41 13.18
N ALA A 44 9.35 -28.64 13.66
CA ALA A 44 9.72 -29.84 12.90
C ALA A 44 9.01 -29.94 11.54
N SER A 45 7.73 -29.59 11.49
CA SER A 45 6.96 -29.57 10.23
C SER A 45 7.47 -28.48 9.28
N TYR A 46 7.81 -27.32 9.79
CA TYR A 46 8.43 -26.24 9.03
C TYR A 46 9.80 -26.66 8.47
N ALA A 47 10.67 -27.21 9.32
CA ALA A 47 12.01 -27.67 8.94
C ALA A 47 11.93 -28.76 7.86
N ALA A 48 11.08 -29.77 8.05
CA ALA A 48 10.90 -30.86 7.07
C ALA A 48 10.50 -30.35 5.67
N ALA A 49 9.75 -29.24 5.61
CA ALA A 49 9.36 -28.63 4.34
C ALA A 49 10.47 -27.77 3.70
N ARG A 50 11.36 -27.16 4.49
CA ARG A 50 12.27 -26.10 4.02
C ARG A 50 13.76 -26.47 4.04
N GLU A 51 14.21 -27.35 4.93
CA GLU A 51 15.60 -27.81 4.97
C GLU A 51 16.06 -28.44 3.66
N PRO A 52 15.26 -29.28 2.95
CA PRO A 52 15.70 -29.85 1.69
C PRO A 52 16.09 -28.82 0.61
N SER A 53 15.54 -27.61 0.71
CA SER A 53 15.85 -26.50 -0.20
C SER A 53 16.87 -25.50 0.40
N GLY A 54 17.39 -25.76 1.61
CA GLY A 54 18.35 -24.90 2.28
C GLY A 54 17.81 -23.53 2.74
N ILE A 55 16.48 -23.38 2.82
CA ILE A 55 15.83 -22.11 3.16
C ILE A 55 15.21 -22.07 4.55
N ALA A 56 15.42 -23.09 5.36
CA ALA A 56 14.95 -23.11 6.75
C ALA A 56 15.76 -22.16 7.62
N ILE A 57 15.06 -21.34 8.40
CA ILE A 57 15.68 -20.49 9.43
C ILE A 57 15.88 -21.32 10.69
N PRO A 58 17.08 -21.39 11.29
CA PRO A 58 17.33 -22.17 12.50
C PRO A 58 16.42 -21.75 13.66
N GLN A 59 15.80 -22.73 14.34
CA GLN A 59 14.87 -22.47 15.45
C GLN A 59 15.50 -21.60 16.55
N SER A 60 16.79 -21.85 16.85
CA SER A 60 17.54 -21.13 17.88
C SER A 60 17.75 -19.64 17.57
N SER A 61 17.58 -19.22 16.31
CA SER A 61 17.74 -17.82 15.89
C SER A 61 16.43 -17.03 15.90
N LEU A 62 15.29 -17.71 16.04
CA LEU A 62 13.98 -17.08 15.95
C LEU A 62 13.71 -16.14 17.13
N LEU A 63 13.07 -15.01 16.84
CA LEU A 63 12.61 -14.06 17.86
C LEU A 63 11.22 -14.51 18.34
N ARG A 64 11.15 -15.09 19.54
CA ARG A 64 9.96 -15.77 20.05
C ARG A 64 8.82 -14.82 20.41
N THR A 65 7.59 -15.20 20.09
CA THR A 65 6.38 -14.43 20.43
C THR A 65 5.85 -14.71 21.84
N GLY A 66 6.32 -15.80 22.48
CA GLY A 66 5.56 -16.44 23.55
C GLY A 66 4.30 -17.14 23.03
N VAL A 67 3.59 -17.84 23.88
CA VAL A 67 2.33 -18.48 23.49
C VAL A 67 1.29 -17.41 23.15
N VAL A 68 0.75 -17.47 21.95
CA VAL A 68 -0.27 -16.52 21.46
C VAL A 68 -1.65 -16.99 21.95
N PRO A 69 -2.32 -16.25 22.88
CA PRO A 69 -3.54 -16.74 23.55
C PRO A 69 -4.68 -17.10 22.60
N SER A 70 -4.80 -16.37 21.47
CA SER A 70 -5.88 -16.57 20.50
C SER A 70 -5.77 -17.86 19.68
N VAL A 71 -4.58 -18.46 19.62
CA VAL A 71 -4.31 -19.69 18.86
C VAL A 71 -3.70 -20.80 19.70
N GLY A 72 -3.28 -20.52 20.93
CA GLY A 72 -2.76 -21.52 21.89
C GLY A 72 -1.40 -22.12 21.54
N THR A 73 -0.61 -21.47 20.64
CA THR A 73 0.70 -21.93 20.18
C THR A 73 1.69 -20.78 20.09
N GLU A 74 2.97 -21.09 20.02
CA GLU A 74 4.05 -20.13 19.90
C GLU A 74 4.57 -20.04 18.48
N PHE A 75 4.95 -18.81 18.08
CA PHE A 75 5.60 -18.49 16.82
C PHE A 75 6.94 -17.83 17.06
N GLY A 76 7.73 -17.68 16.01
CA GLY A 76 8.95 -16.90 16.01
C GLY A 76 9.04 -16.02 14.78
N PHE A 77 9.46 -14.78 14.96
CA PHE A 77 9.80 -13.89 13.85
C PHE A 77 11.17 -14.25 13.28
N HIS A 78 11.37 -14.00 12.00
CA HIS A 78 12.68 -14.04 11.38
C HIS A 78 13.68 -13.18 12.19
N PRO A 79 14.94 -13.60 12.38
CA PRO A 79 15.91 -12.90 13.23
C PRO A 79 16.19 -11.45 12.79
N SER A 80 16.02 -11.11 11.52
CA SER A 80 16.17 -9.75 11.01
C SER A 80 14.97 -8.83 11.30
N LEU A 81 13.83 -9.35 11.76
CA LEU A 81 12.60 -8.59 12.00
C LEU A 81 12.52 -8.03 13.43
N THR A 82 13.65 -7.58 13.98
CA THR A 82 13.74 -7.07 15.36
C THR A 82 12.77 -5.92 15.65
N GLY A 83 12.57 -5.01 14.70
CA GLY A 83 11.62 -3.90 14.83
C GLY A 83 10.17 -4.37 14.91
N LEU A 84 9.76 -5.34 14.09
CA LEU A 84 8.42 -5.93 14.16
C LEU A 84 8.23 -6.72 15.45
N HIS A 85 9.25 -7.44 15.90
CA HIS A 85 9.20 -8.15 17.19
C HIS A 85 9.06 -7.18 18.37
N THR A 86 9.71 -6.02 18.34
CA THR A 86 9.50 -4.97 19.35
C THR A 86 8.04 -4.50 19.36
N LEU A 87 7.45 -4.19 18.18
CA LEU A 87 6.06 -3.79 18.07
C LEU A 87 5.08 -4.87 18.55
N TRP A 88 5.43 -6.14 18.32
CA TRP A 88 4.66 -7.28 18.83
C TRP A 88 4.64 -7.28 20.36
N ASN A 89 5.80 -7.17 21.01
CA ASN A 89 5.93 -7.14 22.45
C ASN A 89 5.23 -5.94 23.09
N GLU A 90 5.10 -4.84 22.36
CA GLU A 90 4.36 -3.65 22.77
C GLU A 90 2.84 -3.74 22.52
N GLY A 91 2.35 -4.84 21.95
CA GLY A 91 0.94 -5.01 21.58
C GLY A 91 0.47 -4.10 20.43
N LYS A 92 1.41 -3.61 19.62
CA LYS A 92 1.15 -2.70 18.48
C LYS A 92 1.17 -3.39 17.13
N LEU A 93 1.39 -4.70 17.08
CA LEU A 93 1.43 -5.50 15.86
C LEU A 93 0.43 -6.65 15.95
N ALA A 94 -0.32 -6.85 14.88
CA ALA A 94 -1.12 -8.04 14.64
C ALA A 94 -0.63 -8.74 13.38
N VAL A 95 -0.64 -10.07 13.37
CA VAL A 95 -0.24 -10.89 12.24
C VAL A 95 -1.45 -11.66 11.72
N ALA A 96 -1.73 -11.56 10.42
CA ALA A 96 -2.73 -12.37 9.74
C ALA A 96 -1.99 -13.35 8.81
N CYS A 97 -2.03 -14.63 9.18
CA CYS A 97 -1.42 -15.71 8.39
C CYS A 97 -2.42 -16.28 7.39
N ASN A 98 -1.89 -16.98 6.37
CA ASN A 98 -2.69 -17.70 5.36
C ASN A 98 -3.67 -16.80 4.60
N VAL A 99 -3.32 -15.52 4.43
CA VAL A 99 -4.05 -14.60 3.57
C VAL A 99 -3.53 -14.75 2.15
N GLY A 100 -4.38 -15.21 1.27
CA GLY A 100 -4.04 -15.40 -0.14
C GLY A 100 -5.26 -15.24 -1.02
N THR A 101 -5.04 -15.38 -2.31
CA THR A 101 -6.12 -15.33 -3.29
C THR A 101 -6.65 -16.74 -3.53
N LEU A 102 -7.87 -17.02 -3.08
CA LEU A 102 -8.60 -18.25 -3.37
C LEU A 102 -9.99 -17.91 -3.91
N VAL A 103 -10.51 -18.75 -4.79
CA VAL A 103 -11.91 -18.69 -5.25
C VAL A 103 -12.80 -19.48 -4.28
N GLU A 104 -12.31 -20.65 -3.88
CA GLU A 104 -12.95 -21.53 -2.91
C GLU A 104 -11.86 -22.34 -2.14
N PRO A 105 -12.19 -22.92 -0.97
CA PRO A 105 -11.27 -23.78 -0.25
C PRO A 105 -10.75 -24.90 -1.16
N THR A 106 -9.44 -25.02 -1.27
CA THR A 106 -8.80 -25.90 -2.24
C THR A 106 -7.82 -26.82 -1.55
N THR A 107 -7.99 -28.13 -1.73
CA THR A 107 -7.04 -29.14 -1.30
C THR A 107 -6.03 -29.45 -2.40
N ARG A 108 -4.90 -30.10 -2.04
CA ARG A 108 -3.91 -30.57 -3.01
C ARG A 108 -4.53 -31.49 -4.07
N ASP A 109 -5.42 -32.41 -3.64
CA ASP A 109 -6.09 -33.34 -4.54
C ASP A 109 -7.12 -32.64 -5.40
N GLY A 110 -7.88 -31.71 -4.83
CA GLY A 110 -8.82 -30.88 -5.58
C GLY A 110 -8.12 -30.05 -6.66
N TYR A 111 -6.96 -29.48 -6.35
CA TYR A 111 -6.14 -28.78 -7.34
C TYR A 111 -5.61 -29.74 -8.44
N ARG A 112 -5.01 -30.87 -8.05
CA ARG A 112 -4.43 -31.84 -8.99
C ARG A 112 -5.47 -32.46 -9.92
N ASN A 113 -6.63 -32.78 -9.37
CA ASN A 113 -7.73 -33.39 -10.10
C ASN A 113 -8.63 -32.38 -10.82
N ARG A 114 -8.34 -31.07 -10.67
CA ARG A 114 -9.13 -29.97 -11.26
C ARG A 114 -10.60 -30.00 -10.85
N THR A 115 -10.88 -30.38 -9.62
CA THR A 115 -12.25 -30.42 -9.06
C THR A 115 -12.63 -29.14 -8.35
N ASN A 116 -11.65 -28.29 -8.00
CA ASN A 116 -11.89 -26.98 -7.41
C ASN A 116 -11.63 -25.86 -8.42
N ARG A 117 -12.36 -24.76 -8.28
CA ARG A 117 -12.07 -23.51 -9.00
C ARG A 117 -10.84 -22.86 -8.37
N VAL A 118 -9.89 -22.51 -9.19
CA VAL A 118 -8.66 -21.83 -8.78
C VAL A 118 -8.63 -20.39 -9.28
N PRO A 119 -7.81 -19.53 -8.67
CA PRO A 119 -7.61 -18.17 -9.16
C PRO A 119 -7.17 -18.13 -10.62
N LEU A 120 -7.56 -17.07 -11.32
CA LEU A 120 -7.16 -16.86 -12.69
C LEU A 120 -5.62 -16.81 -12.79
N ASN A 121 -5.05 -17.59 -13.71
CA ASN A 121 -3.62 -17.68 -13.93
C ASN A 121 -2.81 -17.90 -12.62
N LEU A 122 -3.25 -18.85 -11.80
CA LEU A 122 -2.56 -19.24 -10.58
C LEU A 122 -1.06 -19.46 -10.87
N PHE A 123 -0.17 -18.92 -10.03
CA PHE A 123 1.29 -18.83 -10.19
C PHE A 123 1.82 -17.75 -11.13
N SER A 124 0.98 -16.95 -11.79
CA SER A 124 1.42 -15.73 -12.45
C SER A 124 1.60 -14.61 -11.41
N HIS A 125 2.79 -14.04 -11.28
CA HIS A 125 3.08 -12.96 -10.33
C HIS A 125 2.18 -11.75 -10.57
N SER A 126 2.02 -11.32 -11.82
CA SER A 126 1.19 -10.15 -12.17
C SER A 126 -0.29 -10.36 -11.84
N ASP A 127 -0.82 -11.56 -12.09
CA ASP A 127 -2.21 -11.86 -11.78
C ASP A 127 -2.44 -11.96 -10.28
N GLN A 128 -1.54 -12.59 -9.53
CA GLN A 128 -1.63 -12.65 -8.06
C GLN A 128 -1.51 -11.26 -7.41
N ILE A 129 -0.64 -10.38 -7.93
CA ILE A 129 -0.55 -8.99 -7.51
C ILE A 129 -1.88 -8.27 -7.73
N ASN A 130 -2.45 -8.41 -8.93
CA ASN A 130 -3.75 -7.82 -9.26
C ASN A 130 -4.87 -8.37 -8.35
N GLN A 131 -4.94 -9.68 -8.17
CA GLN A 131 -5.92 -10.34 -7.32
C GLN A 131 -5.81 -9.88 -5.86
N TRP A 132 -4.60 -9.74 -5.33
CA TRP A 132 -4.39 -9.22 -3.98
C TRP A 132 -4.88 -7.76 -3.88
N GLN A 133 -4.51 -6.93 -4.84
CA GLN A 133 -4.87 -5.51 -4.85
C GLN A 133 -6.37 -5.27 -5.09
N THR A 134 -7.02 -6.13 -5.84
CA THR A 134 -8.45 -6.03 -6.12
C THR A 134 -9.33 -6.80 -5.14
N SER A 135 -8.77 -7.80 -4.42
CA SER A 135 -9.53 -8.81 -3.66
C SER A 135 -10.53 -9.58 -4.53
N ILE A 136 -10.23 -9.77 -5.81
CA ILE A 136 -11.01 -10.54 -6.77
C ILE A 136 -10.10 -11.59 -7.37
N SER A 137 -10.45 -12.88 -7.20
CA SER A 137 -9.55 -14.00 -7.51
C SER A 137 -9.85 -14.68 -8.84
N ASP A 138 -11.07 -14.57 -9.37
CA ASP A 138 -11.54 -15.30 -10.54
C ASP A 138 -11.70 -14.43 -11.79
N SER A 139 -11.45 -13.15 -11.69
CA SER A 139 -11.54 -12.20 -12.81
C SER A 139 -10.67 -10.98 -12.61
N ALA A 140 -10.48 -10.19 -13.66
CA ALA A 140 -9.85 -8.89 -13.57
C ALA A 140 -10.79 -7.89 -12.88
N GLY A 141 -10.37 -7.37 -11.73
CA GLY A 141 -11.14 -6.37 -11.00
C GLY A 141 -10.96 -4.97 -11.58
N PRO A 142 -12.02 -4.15 -11.66
CA PRO A 142 -11.95 -2.77 -12.15
C PRO A 142 -11.38 -1.78 -11.13
N SER A 143 -11.33 -2.16 -9.85
CA SER A 143 -10.92 -1.29 -8.73
C SER A 143 -10.23 -2.08 -7.63
N GLY A 144 -9.38 -1.40 -6.86
CA GLY A 144 -8.67 -1.96 -5.72
C GLY A 144 -9.41 -1.78 -4.40
N TRP A 145 -9.10 -2.62 -3.43
CA TRP A 145 -9.77 -2.55 -2.13
C TRP A 145 -9.40 -1.28 -1.33
N GLY A 146 -8.19 -0.74 -1.52
CA GLY A 146 -7.81 0.55 -0.93
C GLY A 146 -8.64 1.71 -1.47
N GLY A 147 -8.80 1.76 -2.80
CA GLY A 147 -9.64 2.76 -3.45
C GLY A 147 -11.12 2.63 -3.07
N ARG A 148 -11.66 1.38 -3.02
CA ARG A 148 -13.04 1.18 -2.53
C ARG A 148 -13.22 1.55 -1.06
N THR A 149 -12.16 1.43 -0.25
CA THR A 149 -12.19 1.95 1.13
C THR A 149 -12.20 3.47 1.12
N ALA A 150 -11.44 4.11 0.23
CA ALA A 150 -11.47 5.57 0.05
C ALA A 150 -12.86 6.07 -0.35
N ASP A 151 -13.57 5.39 -1.25
CA ASP A 151 -14.96 5.72 -1.63
C ASP A 151 -15.90 5.81 -0.42
N LYS A 152 -15.57 5.11 0.69
CA LYS A 152 -16.39 5.10 1.92
C LYS A 152 -16.04 6.19 2.93
N VAL A 153 -14.86 6.77 2.80
CA VAL A 153 -14.36 7.75 3.79
C VAL A 153 -14.09 9.13 3.18
N ALA A 154 -14.31 9.31 1.88
CA ALA A 154 -14.06 10.56 1.19
C ALA A 154 -14.82 11.74 1.81
N ASP A 155 -16.10 11.54 2.11
CA ASP A 155 -16.98 12.56 2.69
C ASP A 155 -16.57 13.01 4.10
N LEU A 156 -15.67 12.29 4.76
CA LEU A 156 -15.11 12.71 6.05
C LEU A 156 -14.02 13.77 5.92
N ASN A 157 -13.51 13.99 4.71
CA ASN A 157 -12.53 15.02 4.38
C ASN A 157 -13.24 16.30 3.89
N SER A 158 -12.66 17.46 4.20
CA SER A 158 -13.16 18.76 3.73
C SER A 158 -12.13 19.36 2.77
N THR A 159 -11.92 18.72 1.62
CA THR A 159 -10.81 19.04 0.71
C THR A 159 -11.09 18.60 -0.73
N ILE A 160 -10.30 19.16 -1.66
CA ILE A 160 -10.23 18.72 -3.06
C ILE A 160 -9.28 17.52 -3.24
N PHE A 161 -8.46 17.18 -2.22
CA PHE A 161 -7.54 16.06 -2.30
C PHE A 161 -8.27 14.72 -2.19
N PRO A 162 -7.97 13.75 -3.05
CA PRO A 162 -8.51 12.42 -2.90
C PRO A 162 -7.96 11.77 -1.62
N PRO A 163 -8.74 10.88 -0.97
CA PRO A 163 -8.29 10.18 0.23
C PRO A 163 -7.08 9.27 -0.02
N VAL A 164 -6.84 8.86 -1.27
CA VAL A 164 -5.76 7.94 -1.63
C VAL A 164 -4.60 8.68 -2.26
N THR A 165 -3.41 8.53 -1.66
CA THR A 165 -2.15 9.03 -2.22
C THR A 165 -1.17 7.87 -2.42
N SER A 166 -0.56 7.80 -3.60
CA SER A 166 0.45 6.79 -3.93
C SER A 166 1.81 7.42 -4.19
N THR A 167 2.84 6.81 -3.65
CA THR A 167 4.26 7.09 -3.94
C THR A 167 4.89 6.04 -4.85
N ALA A 168 4.08 5.12 -5.39
CA ALA A 168 4.52 4.02 -6.26
C ALA A 168 3.70 3.96 -7.57
N GLY A 169 3.45 5.12 -8.18
CA GLY A 169 2.61 5.23 -9.38
C GLY A 169 1.11 5.05 -9.07
N THR A 170 0.35 4.47 -9.98
CA THR A 170 -1.10 4.29 -9.87
C THR A 170 -1.50 2.81 -9.88
N PRO A 171 -1.12 2.01 -8.87
CA PRO A 171 -1.51 0.61 -8.79
C PRO A 171 -3.03 0.48 -8.62
N ILE A 172 -3.60 -0.64 -9.07
CA ILE A 172 -5.05 -0.87 -9.01
C ILE A 172 -5.59 -0.79 -7.57
N PHE A 173 -4.78 -1.16 -6.57
CA PHE A 173 -5.10 -1.00 -5.14
C PHE A 173 -5.69 0.37 -4.82
N THR A 174 -5.15 1.43 -5.44
CA THR A 174 -5.49 2.82 -5.14
C THR A 174 -6.72 3.34 -5.88
N THR A 175 -7.23 2.60 -6.86
CA THR A 175 -8.36 3.02 -7.70
C THR A 175 -9.67 2.58 -7.07
N GLY A 176 -10.53 3.52 -6.71
CA GLY A 176 -11.90 3.28 -6.25
C GLY A 176 -12.90 3.16 -7.41
N ASN A 177 -14.16 2.96 -7.07
CA ASN A 177 -15.27 3.07 -8.03
C ASN A 177 -15.57 4.54 -8.33
N LEU A 178 -15.39 5.42 -7.34
CA LEU A 178 -15.62 6.87 -7.40
C LEU A 178 -14.28 7.62 -7.32
N GLU A 179 -13.50 7.32 -6.29
CA GLU A 179 -12.25 8.00 -6.00
C GLU A 179 -11.10 7.54 -6.93
N ARG A 180 -10.24 8.49 -7.27
CA ARG A 180 -9.01 8.26 -8.03
C ARG A 180 -7.80 8.61 -7.18
N PRO A 181 -6.67 7.89 -7.30
CA PRO A 181 -5.49 8.19 -6.51
C PRO A 181 -4.80 9.47 -6.96
N LEU A 182 -4.19 10.15 -6.00
CA LEU A 182 -3.16 11.13 -6.25
C LEU A 182 -1.79 10.41 -6.26
N ALA A 183 -1.09 10.44 -7.38
CA ALA A 183 0.29 9.96 -7.45
C ALA A 183 1.24 11.15 -7.28
N ILE A 184 2.16 11.06 -6.33
CA ILE A 184 3.14 12.10 -6.03
C ILE A 184 4.57 11.61 -6.17
N ALA A 185 5.50 12.53 -6.50
CA ALA A 185 6.92 12.24 -6.51
C ALA A 185 7.42 11.93 -5.09
N VAL A 186 8.44 11.05 -5.00
CA VAL A 186 9.04 10.64 -3.73
C VAL A 186 10.19 11.58 -3.32
N ALA A 187 10.59 11.54 -2.04
CA ALA A 187 11.80 12.19 -1.60
C ALA A 187 13.03 11.67 -2.42
N PRO A 188 14.04 12.51 -2.69
CA PRO A 188 14.28 13.83 -2.13
C PRO A 188 13.50 14.97 -2.78
N THR A 189 12.54 14.70 -3.67
CA THR A 189 11.67 15.76 -4.17
C THR A 189 10.95 16.41 -2.99
N ARG A 190 11.00 17.73 -2.92
CA ARG A 190 10.30 18.50 -1.89
C ARG A 190 8.80 18.28 -2.01
N LEU A 191 8.07 18.31 -0.90
CA LEU A 191 6.62 18.13 -0.91
C LEU A 191 5.91 19.20 -1.75
N ASP A 192 6.32 20.46 -1.61
CA ASP A 192 5.80 21.60 -2.36
C ASP A 192 6.10 21.56 -3.87
N ALA A 193 6.90 20.58 -4.31
CA ALA A 193 7.22 20.31 -5.70
C ALA A 193 6.84 18.89 -6.14
N ALA A 194 6.09 18.15 -5.32
CA ALA A 194 5.74 16.75 -5.57
C ALA A 194 4.66 16.59 -6.65
N LEU A 195 3.85 17.64 -6.85
CA LEU A 195 2.98 17.83 -8.01
C LEU A 195 3.51 19.05 -8.77
N ARG A 196 3.87 18.91 -10.05
CA ARG A 196 4.41 20.02 -10.81
C ARG A 196 3.50 20.44 -11.94
N LEU A 197 3.29 21.75 -12.06
CA LEU A 197 2.85 22.41 -13.28
C LEU A 197 4.09 22.80 -14.07
N ASP A 198 4.59 21.86 -14.89
CA ASP A 198 5.77 22.11 -15.71
C ASP A 198 5.50 23.22 -16.73
N GLY A 199 6.45 24.15 -16.85
CA GLY A 199 6.40 25.23 -17.81
C GLY A 199 5.76 26.54 -17.30
N PHE A 200 5.31 26.58 -16.04
CA PHE A 200 4.78 27.82 -15.44
C PHE A 200 5.66 28.30 -14.28
N PRO A 201 5.92 29.60 -14.14
CA PRO A 201 6.60 30.15 -12.97
C PRO A 201 5.70 30.04 -11.71
N SER A 202 6.30 30.19 -10.56
CA SER A 202 5.62 30.21 -9.29
C SER A 202 5.62 31.63 -8.68
N PRO A 203 4.49 32.19 -8.32
CA PRO A 203 3.10 31.77 -8.59
C PRO A 203 2.75 31.92 -10.08
N PRO A 204 1.91 31.02 -10.63
CA PRO A 204 1.61 31.03 -12.07
C PRO A 204 0.64 32.16 -12.48
N ASP A 205 -0.05 32.79 -11.56
CA ASP A 205 -1.19 33.67 -11.81
C ASP A 205 -0.88 34.88 -12.73
N ASN A 206 0.39 35.30 -12.78
CA ASN A 206 0.84 36.40 -13.64
C ASN A 206 1.45 35.91 -14.98
N ASP A 207 1.52 34.61 -15.20
CA ASP A 207 2.00 34.08 -16.48
C ASP A 207 0.85 34.04 -17.49
N LEU A 208 1.02 34.77 -18.60
CA LEU A 208 0.00 34.83 -19.67
C LEU A 208 -0.36 33.44 -20.21
N ARG A 209 0.60 32.52 -20.29
CA ARG A 209 0.35 31.14 -20.75
C ARG A 209 -0.58 30.40 -19.78
N TYR A 210 -0.39 30.58 -18.47
CA TYR A 210 -1.26 29.99 -17.46
C TYR A 210 -2.67 30.59 -17.54
N VAL A 211 -2.80 31.90 -17.66
CA VAL A 211 -4.09 32.58 -17.82
C VAL A 211 -4.83 32.08 -19.06
N GLU A 212 -4.14 31.99 -20.20
CA GLU A 212 -4.76 31.48 -21.42
C GLU A 212 -5.07 29.98 -21.35
N MET A 213 -4.25 29.16 -20.70
CA MET A 213 -4.57 27.77 -20.43
C MET A 213 -5.87 27.65 -19.63
N LYS A 214 -6.01 28.38 -18.54
CA LYS A 214 -7.26 28.43 -17.72
C LYS A 214 -8.46 28.85 -18.57
N ARG A 215 -8.28 29.80 -19.48
CA ARG A 215 -9.32 30.19 -20.43
C ARG A 215 -9.70 29.10 -21.41
N LEU A 216 -8.73 28.36 -21.92
CA LEU A 216 -8.96 27.22 -22.82
C LEU A 216 -9.78 26.11 -22.12
N LEU A 217 -9.60 25.89 -20.81
CA LEU A 217 -10.39 24.92 -20.06
C LEU A 217 -11.89 25.23 -20.01
N LEU A 218 -12.29 26.46 -20.35
CA LEU A 218 -13.70 26.88 -20.38
C LEU A 218 -14.36 26.69 -21.76
N LEU A 219 -13.57 26.30 -22.77
CA LEU A 219 -14.11 26.10 -24.12
C LEU A 219 -14.79 24.73 -24.25
N ASP A 220 -15.75 24.63 -25.17
CA ASP A 220 -16.42 23.38 -25.58
C ASP A 220 -16.99 22.56 -24.39
N GLN A 221 -17.46 23.24 -23.34
CA GLN A 221 -18.00 22.61 -22.15
C GLN A 221 -19.34 21.84 -22.38
N ASP A 222 -19.94 22.00 -23.55
CA ASP A 222 -21.08 21.19 -24.00
C ASP A 222 -20.67 19.74 -24.32
N LYS A 223 -19.42 19.49 -24.65
CA LYS A 223 -18.87 18.16 -24.92
C LYS A 223 -18.49 17.46 -23.62
N ALA A 224 -19.11 16.32 -23.30
CA ALA A 224 -18.90 15.60 -22.03
C ALA A 224 -17.44 15.24 -21.78
N LEU A 225 -16.70 14.78 -22.80
CA LEU A 225 -15.27 14.43 -22.65
C LEU A 225 -14.39 15.66 -22.42
N VAL A 226 -14.66 16.76 -23.13
CA VAL A 226 -13.92 18.02 -22.95
C VAL A 226 -14.16 18.56 -21.54
N ARG A 227 -15.41 18.63 -21.12
CA ARG A 227 -15.77 19.06 -19.75
C ARG A 227 -15.11 18.17 -18.70
N GLY A 228 -15.07 16.86 -18.89
CA GLY A 228 -14.39 15.92 -17.97
C GLY A 228 -12.89 16.18 -17.89
N ALA A 229 -12.22 16.33 -19.04
CA ALA A 229 -10.80 16.61 -19.10
C ALA A 229 -10.45 17.97 -18.48
N SER A 230 -11.23 19.01 -18.80
CA SER A 230 -11.05 20.36 -18.24
C SER A 230 -11.18 20.37 -16.73
N ARG A 231 -12.20 19.65 -16.17
CA ARG A 231 -12.37 19.54 -14.74
C ARG A 231 -11.19 18.86 -14.06
N VAL A 232 -10.73 17.72 -14.59
CA VAL A 232 -9.57 17.00 -14.03
C VAL A 232 -8.32 17.87 -14.06
N THR A 233 -8.10 18.62 -15.13
CA THR A 233 -6.97 19.55 -15.23
C THR A 233 -7.07 20.68 -14.22
N ASP A 234 -8.25 21.27 -14.04
CA ASP A 234 -8.47 22.34 -13.09
C ASP A 234 -8.30 21.89 -11.63
N GLU A 235 -8.82 20.70 -11.30
CA GLU A 235 -8.62 20.07 -9.99
C GLU A 235 -7.12 19.77 -9.73
N ALA A 236 -6.39 19.27 -10.74
CA ALA A 236 -4.94 19.00 -10.61
C ALA A 236 -4.15 20.30 -10.36
N ILE A 237 -4.50 21.40 -11.03
CA ILE A 237 -3.89 22.71 -10.81
C ILE A 237 -4.18 23.18 -9.38
N ALA A 238 -5.41 23.08 -8.93
CA ALA A 238 -5.79 23.49 -7.57
C ALA A 238 -5.07 22.67 -6.49
N MET A 239 -4.94 21.37 -6.69
CA MET A 239 -4.17 20.47 -5.79
C MET A 239 -2.69 20.84 -5.77
N GLU A 240 -2.08 21.12 -6.92
CA GLU A 240 -0.68 21.56 -7.00
C GLU A 240 -0.46 22.86 -6.22
N LEU A 241 -1.29 23.86 -6.44
CA LEU A 241 -1.19 25.14 -5.74
C LEU A 241 -1.37 24.99 -4.23
N ALA A 242 -2.33 24.18 -3.80
CA ALA A 242 -2.57 23.91 -2.39
C ALA A 242 -1.38 23.17 -1.76
N LEU A 243 -0.81 22.17 -2.44
CA LEU A 243 0.37 21.44 -1.94
C LEU A 243 1.60 22.35 -1.90
N ARG A 244 1.79 23.19 -2.91
CA ARG A 244 2.87 24.17 -2.94
C ARG A 244 2.81 25.14 -1.75
N SER A 245 1.61 25.54 -1.33
CA SER A 245 1.42 26.45 -0.21
C SER A 245 1.83 25.86 1.15
N THR A 246 1.90 24.53 1.30
CA THR A 246 2.33 23.88 2.55
C THR A 246 3.84 23.93 2.78
N GLY A 247 4.62 24.25 1.74
CA GLY A 247 6.08 24.18 1.77
C GLY A 247 6.59 22.75 1.83
N ASP A 248 7.83 22.59 2.31
CA ASP A 248 8.46 21.27 2.51
C ASP A 248 8.68 21.02 4.01
N PRO A 249 7.73 20.38 4.70
CA PRO A 249 7.82 20.20 6.14
C PRO A 249 8.98 19.28 6.50
N ALA A 250 9.70 19.64 7.57
CA ALA A 250 10.71 18.76 8.14
C ALA A 250 10.03 17.59 8.86
N VAL A 251 10.44 16.38 8.52
CA VAL A 251 10.05 15.16 9.24
C VAL A 251 11.29 14.49 9.81
N ALA A 252 11.13 13.72 10.89
CA ALA A 252 12.23 12.95 11.42
C ALA A 252 12.76 12.00 10.34
N PRO A 253 14.08 11.93 10.12
CA PRO A 253 14.64 11.03 9.14
C PRO A 253 14.32 9.58 9.54
N PHE A 254 13.87 8.80 8.57
CA PHE A 254 13.69 7.38 8.78
C PHE A 254 15.08 6.74 9.01
N PRO A 255 15.23 5.84 9.99
CA PRO A 255 16.51 5.18 10.30
C PRO A 255 16.95 4.20 9.21
N LEU A 256 16.23 4.14 8.11
CA LEU A 256 16.57 3.37 6.94
C LEU A 256 17.68 4.06 6.15
N ASN A 257 18.51 3.28 5.46
CA ASN A 257 19.50 3.80 4.54
C ASN A 257 18.87 4.93 3.72
N PRO A 258 19.42 6.16 3.74
CA PRO A 258 18.82 7.32 3.06
C PRO A 258 18.67 7.13 1.53
N ARG A 259 19.30 6.10 0.96
CA ARG A 259 19.15 5.68 -0.45
C ARG A 259 18.10 4.59 -0.65
N SER A 260 17.41 4.14 0.41
CA SER A 260 16.33 3.16 0.28
C SER A 260 15.14 3.78 -0.44
N THR A 261 14.69 3.13 -1.52
CA THR A 261 13.50 3.56 -2.26
C THR A 261 12.26 3.59 -1.36
N LEU A 262 12.12 2.62 -0.46
CA LEU A 262 11.03 2.59 0.53
C LEU A 262 11.16 3.74 1.54
N GLY A 263 12.38 4.03 2.01
CA GLY A 263 12.63 5.17 2.92
C GLY A 263 12.17 6.49 2.32
N ASN A 264 12.51 6.74 1.05
CA ASN A 264 12.09 7.94 0.33
C ASN A 264 10.56 8.02 0.15
N GLN A 265 9.90 6.89 -0.09
CA GLN A 265 8.45 6.82 -0.17
C GLN A 265 7.78 7.13 1.18
N LEU A 266 8.28 6.52 2.26
CA LEU A 266 7.76 6.73 3.62
C LEU A 266 8.02 8.17 4.12
N GLU A 267 9.16 8.76 3.78
CA GLU A 267 9.45 10.17 4.08
C GLU A 267 8.39 11.09 3.45
N GLN A 268 8.09 10.87 2.16
CA GLN A 268 7.10 11.67 1.47
C GLN A 268 5.69 11.49 2.05
N ILE A 269 5.34 10.25 2.43
CA ILE A 269 4.09 9.96 3.13
C ILE A 269 4.03 10.69 4.48
N ALA A 270 5.12 10.69 5.25
CA ALA A 270 5.20 11.40 6.53
C ALA A 270 5.03 12.92 6.36
N LYS A 271 5.62 13.51 5.31
CA LYS A 271 5.42 14.91 4.95
C LYS A 271 3.94 15.20 4.64
N MET A 272 3.28 14.37 3.84
CA MET A 272 1.84 14.49 3.56
C MET A 272 0.98 14.42 4.83
N ILE A 273 1.30 13.48 5.74
CA ILE A 273 0.60 13.35 7.02
C ILE A 273 0.81 14.60 7.89
N SER A 274 2.00 15.19 7.87
CA SER A 274 2.31 16.37 8.70
C SER A 274 1.49 17.59 8.32
N VAL A 275 1.19 17.76 7.03
CA VAL A 275 0.38 18.90 6.51
C VAL A 275 -1.12 18.58 6.37
N ARG A 276 -1.59 17.47 6.91
CA ARG A 276 -2.98 16.99 6.78
C ARG A 276 -4.04 18.03 7.15
N ASN A 277 -3.78 18.85 8.18
CA ASN A 277 -4.72 19.87 8.64
C ASN A 277 -4.83 21.03 7.64
N GLU A 278 -3.72 21.43 7.06
CA GLU A 278 -3.64 22.46 6.02
C GLU A 278 -4.36 22.01 4.75
N LEU A 279 -4.28 20.70 4.45
CA LEU A 279 -4.96 20.10 3.31
C LEU A 279 -6.41 19.65 3.61
N GLY A 280 -6.93 19.88 4.82
CA GLY A 280 -8.31 19.51 5.19
C GLY A 280 -8.57 18.01 5.28
N MET A 281 -7.52 17.21 5.53
CA MET A 281 -7.59 15.75 5.54
C MET A 281 -7.85 15.19 6.93
N LYS A 282 -8.84 14.31 7.06
CA LYS A 282 -9.13 13.53 8.27
C LYS A 282 -8.91 12.03 8.07
N ARG A 283 -9.06 11.57 6.84
CA ARG A 283 -8.89 10.16 6.45
C ARG A 283 -8.00 10.09 5.24
N GLN A 284 -6.88 9.37 5.35
CA GLN A 284 -5.93 9.19 4.25
C GLN A 284 -5.54 7.72 4.11
N ILE A 285 -5.38 7.28 2.87
CA ILE A 285 -4.87 5.96 2.51
C ILE A 285 -3.64 6.17 1.64
N PHE A 286 -2.53 5.59 2.06
CA PHE A 286 -1.27 5.68 1.33
C PHE A 286 -0.86 4.32 0.78
N PHE A 287 -0.24 4.34 -0.39
CA PHE A 287 0.36 3.16 -0.97
C PHE A 287 1.83 3.43 -1.30
N CYS A 288 2.69 2.54 -0.83
CA CYS A 288 4.09 2.46 -1.22
C CYS A 288 4.46 1.01 -1.52
N SER A 289 5.53 0.79 -2.27
CA SER A 289 5.92 -0.54 -2.71
C SER A 289 7.43 -0.73 -2.63
N LEU A 290 7.83 -1.91 -2.20
CA LEU A 290 9.21 -2.38 -2.24
C LEU A 290 9.28 -3.64 -3.08
N GLY A 291 10.08 -3.64 -4.14
CA GLY A 291 10.36 -4.80 -4.99
C GLY A 291 11.65 -5.51 -4.56
N GLY A 292 12.02 -6.52 -5.35
CA GLY A 292 13.25 -7.29 -5.14
C GLY A 292 13.08 -8.60 -4.40
N PHE A 293 11.85 -9.00 -4.06
CA PHE A 293 11.55 -10.25 -3.36
C PHE A 293 11.43 -11.46 -4.31
N ASP A 294 11.42 -11.25 -5.61
CA ASP A 294 11.43 -12.34 -6.61
C ASP A 294 12.88 -12.81 -6.82
N THR A 295 13.34 -13.66 -5.92
CA THR A 295 14.74 -14.12 -5.89
C THR A 295 14.99 -15.32 -6.78
N HIS A 296 13.95 -16.04 -7.25
CA HIS A 296 14.05 -17.29 -8.02
C HIS A 296 15.05 -18.29 -7.37
N ASN A 297 16.26 -18.36 -7.93
CA ASN A 297 17.30 -19.29 -7.47
C ASN A 297 18.26 -18.67 -6.44
N ALA A 298 18.10 -17.41 -6.09
CA ALA A 298 19.04 -16.66 -5.24
C ALA A 298 18.44 -16.33 -3.85
N GLN A 299 17.57 -17.19 -3.32
CA GLN A 299 17.01 -16.98 -1.98
C GLN A 299 17.98 -17.33 -0.86
N VAL A 300 19.07 -18.03 -1.17
CA VAL A 300 20.14 -18.32 -0.22
C VAL A 300 21.42 -17.66 -0.72
N ILE A 301 21.99 -16.76 0.07
CA ILE A 301 23.26 -16.10 -0.21
C ILE A 301 24.29 -16.52 0.84
N GLY A 302 25.41 -17.14 0.40
CA GLY A 302 26.48 -17.55 1.31
C GLY A 302 26.03 -18.56 2.37
N GLY A 303 25.02 -19.38 2.08
CA GLY A 303 24.46 -20.39 3.01
C GLY A 303 23.46 -19.83 4.01
N THR A 304 23.08 -18.54 3.89
CA THR A 304 22.06 -17.91 4.73
C THR A 304 20.81 -17.58 3.89
N PRO A 305 19.61 -18.02 4.29
CA PRO A 305 18.36 -17.58 3.68
C PRO A 305 18.17 -16.08 3.80
N LEU A 306 17.64 -15.45 2.76
CA LEU A 306 17.33 -14.02 2.72
C LEU A 306 16.06 -13.69 3.50
#